data_b1f0075d5bd12e50269e40debb1ece19
#
_entry.id   b1f0075d5bd12e50269e40debb1ece19
#
_cell.length_a   1.000
_cell.length_b   1.000
_cell.length_c   1.000
_cell.angle_alpha   90.00
_cell.angle_beta   90.00
_cell.angle_gamma   90.00
#
_symmetry.space_group_name_H-M   'P 1'
#
loop_
_entity.id
_entity.type
_entity.pdbx_description
1 polymer ?
#
loop_
_entity_poly.entity_id
_entity_poly.type
_entity_poly.pdbx_seq_one_letter_code
_entity_poly.pdbx_strand_id
1 'polypeptide(L)'
;MITGVRLALGSGITYLVLNRENKRTNLPSTGGKSGIVIDPKTKINASGFFKYGFPGPVHDLENRGAFVSCYNRQTRNPYWVVEHMTPESLSQREGDRKNSYFVEDEAIPEIFRSKLADYFRSGYDRGHQVPAADMKFSQEAMDSTFYLTNISPQVGEGFNRDYWAHLEYFCRGLTKKYDSVRVVTGPLYLPKWDPIEKKHKVTYEVIGNPPNVAVPTHFFKLIVAEKPKTNNSTNNIAVAAFVLPNDRIPNETKLTDFEVPVNALERSTGLEFLKNVPEKQRKKLCEEVNCQIVVRDFSKFANNKNKMLPPAPKVK
;
A
#
# COMPACT_ATOMS: atom_id res chain seq x y z
N MET A 1 40.71 18.08 -40.89
CA MET A 1 39.29 18.43 -40.65
C MET A 1 38.62 17.29 -39.94
N ILE A 2 38.69 17.32 -38.62
CA ILE A 2 37.90 16.41 -37.79
C ILE A 2 37.45 17.28 -36.61
N THR A 3 36.35 17.94 -36.79
CA THR A 3 35.62 18.65 -35.74
C THR A 3 34.20 18.12 -35.72
N GLY A 4 33.78 17.59 -34.62
CA GLY A 4 32.35 17.42 -34.41
C GLY A 4 31.83 16.06 -33.94
N VAL A 5 32.51 15.36 -33.05
CA VAL A 5 31.94 14.11 -32.44
C VAL A 5 32.08 14.09 -30.92
N ARG A 6 31.93 15.18 -30.20
CA ARG A 6 31.98 15.16 -28.73
C ARG A 6 30.75 15.70 -28.02
N LEU A 7 29.68 16.03 -28.72
CA LEU A 7 28.43 16.55 -28.10
C LEU A 7 27.20 15.66 -28.32
N ALA A 8 27.35 14.54 -29.04
CA ALA A 8 26.18 13.69 -29.36
C ALA A 8 25.89 12.56 -28.32
N LEU A 9 26.82 12.23 -27.46
CA LEU A 9 26.63 11.10 -26.53
C LEU A 9 25.75 11.45 -25.33
N GLY A 10 25.79 12.69 -24.85
CA GLY A 10 24.92 13.11 -23.73
C GLY A 10 23.47 13.33 -24.16
N SER A 11 23.27 13.95 -25.32
CA SER A 11 21.92 14.23 -25.81
C SER A 11 21.21 13.00 -26.39
N GLY A 12 21.96 12.03 -26.93
CA GLY A 12 21.38 10.81 -27.47
C GLY A 12 20.81 9.87 -26.40
N ILE A 13 21.47 9.78 -25.27
CA ILE A 13 20.97 8.96 -24.14
C ILE A 13 19.74 9.62 -23.50
N THR A 14 19.79 10.92 -23.31
CA THR A 14 18.64 11.67 -22.78
C THR A 14 17.45 11.61 -23.75
N TYR A 15 17.70 11.72 -25.05
CA TYR A 15 16.66 11.61 -26.09
C TYR A 15 16.06 10.20 -26.19
N LEU A 16 16.87 9.16 -26.01
CA LEU A 16 16.39 7.77 -25.98
C LEU A 16 15.58 7.45 -24.72
N VAL A 17 15.95 8.02 -23.58
CA VAL A 17 15.16 7.87 -22.33
C VAL A 17 13.85 8.63 -22.45
N LEU A 18 13.88 9.88 -22.93
CA LEU A 18 12.66 10.67 -23.14
C LEU A 18 11.75 10.08 -24.23
N ASN A 19 12.31 9.55 -25.33
CA ASN A 19 11.51 8.85 -26.33
C ASN A 19 11.01 7.47 -25.88
N ARG A 20 11.71 6.80 -24.97
CA ARG A 20 11.17 5.60 -24.34
C ARG A 20 10.01 5.92 -23.38
N GLU A 21 10.13 7.00 -22.64
CA GLU A 21 9.04 7.50 -21.80
C GLU A 21 7.86 7.96 -22.64
N ASN A 22 8.10 8.75 -23.69
CA ASN A 22 7.05 9.15 -24.62
C ASN A 22 6.44 7.99 -25.42
N LYS A 23 7.21 6.94 -25.76
CA LYS A 23 6.64 5.75 -26.39
C LYS A 23 5.84 4.87 -25.42
N ARG A 24 6.13 4.95 -24.11
CA ARG A 24 5.32 4.28 -23.10
C ARG A 24 4.07 5.07 -22.70
N THR A 25 4.11 6.40 -22.84
CA THR A 25 2.95 7.27 -22.65
C THR A 25 2.04 7.34 -23.88
N ASN A 26 2.53 6.98 -25.08
CA ASN A 26 1.73 6.76 -26.26
C ASN A 26 1.13 5.34 -26.26
N LEU A 27 0.42 4.99 -25.23
CA LEU A 27 -0.61 3.95 -25.30
C LEU A 27 -1.60 4.40 -26.38
N PRO A 28 -1.96 3.53 -27.33
CA PRO A 28 -2.82 3.92 -28.46
C PRO A 28 -4.09 4.56 -27.90
N SER A 29 -4.36 5.77 -28.38
CA SER A 29 -5.60 6.49 -28.13
C SER A 29 -6.76 5.80 -28.87
N THR A 30 -7.05 4.58 -28.48
CA THR A 30 -8.30 3.93 -28.82
C THR A 30 -9.28 4.23 -27.70
N GLY A 31 -10.04 5.29 -27.90
CA GLY A 31 -11.27 5.61 -27.18
C GLY A 31 -11.32 5.16 -25.72
N GLY A 32 -10.75 5.93 -24.79
CA GLY A 32 -11.13 5.94 -23.38
C GLY A 32 -10.84 4.70 -22.53
N LYS A 33 -9.99 3.77 -22.99
CA LYS A 33 -9.58 2.64 -22.13
C LYS A 33 -8.16 2.86 -21.64
N SER A 34 -8.02 3.16 -20.36
CA SER A 34 -6.70 3.14 -19.69
C SER A 34 -6.07 1.76 -19.94
N GLY A 35 -4.75 1.72 -20.18
CA GLY A 35 -4.04 0.46 -20.42
C GLY A 35 -3.89 -0.46 -19.20
N ILE A 36 -4.69 -0.26 -18.16
CA ILE A 36 -4.83 -1.14 -17.02
C ILE A 36 -5.72 -2.29 -17.48
N VAL A 37 -5.20 -3.50 -17.54
CA VAL A 37 -5.97 -4.71 -17.81
C VAL A 37 -6.93 -4.89 -16.63
N ILE A 38 -8.21 -4.63 -16.88
CA ILE A 38 -9.26 -4.90 -15.91
C ILE A 38 -9.63 -6.37 -16.08
N ASP A 39 -9.49 -7.18 -15.02
CA ASP A 39 -10.04 -8.52 -15.02
C ASP A 39 -11.57 -8.42 -15.26
N PRO A 40 -12.08 -9.01 -16.34
CA PRO A 40 -13.50 -8.90 -16.67
C PRO A 40 -14.44 -9.54 -15.63
N LYS A 41 -13.90 -10.34 -14.71
CA LYS A 41 -14.67 -10.97 -13.61
C LYS A 41 -14.86 -10.03 -12.41
N THR A 42 -14.09 -8.95 -12.31
CA THR A 42 -14.23 -8.01 -11.19
C THR A 42 -15.21 -6.89 -11.54
N LYS A 43 -16.21 -6.68 -10.69
CA LYS A 43 -17.16 -5.57 -10.77
C LYS A 43 -16.53 -4.21 -10.46
N ILE A 44 -15.24 -4.18 -10.07
CA ILE A 44 -14.56 -2.97 -9.61
C ILE A 44 -13.89 -2.27 -10.78
N ASN A 45 -14.25 -1.00 -10.97
CA ASN A 45 -13.59 -0.14 -11.93
C ASN A 45 -12.26 0.35 -11.37
N ALA A 46 -11.14 -0.25 -11.81
CA ALA A 46 -9.79 0.10 -11.37
C ALA A 46 -9.44 1.58 -11.57
N SER A 47 -10.04 2.28 -12.54
CA SER A 47 -9.83 3.72 -12.74
C SER A 47 -10.29 4.56 -11.55
N GLY A 48 -11.23 4.05 -10.75
CA GLY A 48 -11.67 4.68 -9.51
C GLY A 48 -10.58 4.81 -8.45
N PHE A 49 -9.57 3.94 -8.43
CA PHE A 49 -8.47 4.00 -7.48
C PHE A 49 -7.61 5.26 -7.71
N PHE A 50 -7.43 5.66 -8.96
CA PHE A 50 -6.60 6.79 -9.34
C PHE A 50 -7.37 8.08 -9.61
N LYS A 51 -8.60 8.18 -9.11
CA LYS A 51 -9.45 9.37 -9.27
C LYS A 51 -8.73 10.67 -8.93
N TYR A 52 -7.86 10.65 -7.92
CA TYR A 52 -7.16 11.82 -7.40
C TYR A 52 -5.69 11.92 -7.84
N GLY A 53 -5.28 11.09 -8.78
CA GLY A 53 -3.94 11.03 -9.34
C GLY A 53 -3.26 9.67 -9.11
N PHE A 54 -2.34 9.35 -9.99
CA PHE A 54 -1.51 8.15 -9.88
C PHE A 54 -0.37 8.42 -8.88
N PRO A 55 -0.10 7.54 -7.87
CA PRO A 55 0.76 7.89 -6.75
C PRO A 55 2.26 7.92 -7.03
N GLY A 56 2.73 7.52 -8.21
CA GLY A 56 4.15 7.68 -8.49
C GLY A 56 4.76 6.63 -9.39
N PRO A 57 6.08 6.43 -9.32
CA PRO A 57 6.77 5.62 -10.30
C PRO A 57 6.24 4.19 -10.35
N VAL A 58 6.19 3.65 -11.57
CA VAL A 58 5.78 2.26 -11.81
C VAL A 58 7.03 1.40 -11.77
N HIS A 59 7.07 0.48 -10.81
CA HIS A 59 7.99 -0.65 -10.85
C HIS A 59 7.30 -1.84 -11.52
N ASP A 60 6.72 -2.75 -10.73
CA ASP A 60 5.79 -3.76 -11.23
C ASP A 60 4.39 -3.37 -10.75
N LEU A 61 3.56 -2.94 -11.67
CA LEU A 61 2.18 -2.53 -11.37
C LEU A 61 1.26 -3.72 -11.55
N GLU A 62 0.63 -4.13 -10.45
CA GLU A 62 -0.29 -5.24 -10.41
C GLU A 62 -1.71 -4.76 -10.15
N ASN A 63 -2.58 -4.96 -11.11
CA ASN A 63 -4.01 -4.76 -10.95
C ASN A 63 -4.66 -6.05 -10.47
N ARG A 64 -5.03 -6.10 -9.20
CA ARG A 64 -5.70 -7.25 -8.57
C ARG A 64 -7.23 -7.16 -8.65
N GLY A 65 -7.76 -6.26 -9.47
CA GLY A 65 -9.20 -6.03 -9.60
C GLY A 65 -9.81 -5.33 -8.38
N ALA A 66 -9.56 -5.82 -7.19
CA ALA A 66 -10.03 -5.25 -5.92
C ALA A 66 -9.15 -4.10 -5.42
N PHE A 67 -7.87 -4.13 -5.74
CA PHE A 67 -6.88 -3.10 -5.41
C PHE A 67 -5.77 -3.10 -6.46
N VAL A 68 -4.93 -2.06 -6.39
CA VAL A 68 -3.73 -1.96 -7.25
C VAL A 68 -2.51 -1.88 -6.35
N SER A 69 -1.47 -2.62 -6.69
CA SER A 69 -0.18 -2.58 -6.03
C SER A 69 0.94 -2.22 -6.99
N CYS A 70 1.96 -1.59 -6.46
CA CYS A 70 3.21 -1.30 -7.15
C CYS A 70 4.34 -1.95 -6.36
N TYR A 71 4.98 -2.96 -6.93
CA TYR A 71 6.00 -3.74 -6.24
C TYR A 71 7.39 -3.19 -6.49
N ASN A 72 8.20 -3.11 -5.43
CA ASN A 72 9.60 -2.68 -5.50
C ASN A 72 10.53 -3.90 -5.47
N ARG A 73 11.15 -4.19 -6.62
CA ARG A 73 12.08 -5.31 -6.78
C ARG A 73 13.35 -5.20 -5.94
N GLN A 74 13.76 -4.00 -5.56
CA GLN A 74 14.97 -3.79 -4.76
C GLN A 74 14.75 -4.19 -3.30
N THR A 75 13.61 -3.80 -2.73
CA THR A 75 13.29 -4.06 -1.31
C THR A 75 12.45 -5.31 -1.09
N ARG A 76 11.89 -5.92 -2.17
CA ARG A 76 10.93 -7.03 -2.15
C ARG A 76 9.70 -6.72 -1.29
N ASN A 77 9.28 -5.46 -1.33
CA ASN A 77 8.09 -4.96 -0.68
C ASN A 77 7.16 -4.31 -1.71
N PRO A 78 5.85 -4.17 -1.46
CA PRO A 78 5.07 -3.20 -2.20
C PRO A 78 5.69 -1.81 -1.99
N TYR A 79 5.82 -1.03 -3.06
CA TYR A 79 6.21 0.38 -2.96
C TYR A 79 5.04 1.20 -2.43
N TRP A 80 3.87 0.89 -2.94
CA TRP A 80 2.58 1.35 -2.46
C TRP A 80 1.48 0.38 -2.92
N VAL A 81 0.37 0.40 -2.21
CA VAL A 81 -0.89 -0.21 -2.62
C VAL A 81 -1.99 0.84 -2.49
N VAL A 82 -3.03 0.72 -3.32
CA VAL A 82 -4.22 1.56 -3.20
C VAL A 82 -5.47 0.71 -3.23
N GLU A 83 -6.32 0.91 -2.25
CA GLU A 83 -7.63 0.27 -2.13
C GLU A 83 -8.75 1.30 -2.15
N HIS A 84 -9.95 0.86 -2.50
CA HIS A 84 -11.14 1.68 -2.52
C HIS A 84 -12.30 0.97 -1.81
N MET A 85 -12.69 1.53 -0.69
CA MET A 85 -13.79 1.04 0.13
C MET A 85 -15.05 1.88 -0.05
N THR A 86 -16.20 1.23 -0.10
CA THR A 86 -17.53 1.83 -0.07
C THR A 86 -18.38 1.11 0.97
N PRO A 87 -19.49 1.73 1.46
CA PRO A 87 -20.44 1.02 2.30
C PRO A 87 -20.94 -0.29 1.66
N GLU A 88 -21.15 -0.26 0.36
CA GLU A 88 -21.61 -1.43 -0.40
C GLU A 88 -20.59 -2.56 -0.40
N SER A 89 -19.32 -2.28 -0.78
CA SER A 89 -18.26 -3.29 -0.82
C SER A 89 -18.02 -3.93 0.55
N LEU A 90 -18.09 -3.14 1.63
CA LEU A 90 -17.89 -3.64 3.00
C LEU A 90 -19.10 -4.36 3.59
N SER A 91 -20.28 -4.24 2.97
CA SER A 91 -21.49 -4.97 3.41
C SER A 91 -21.51 -6.42 2.96
N GLN A 92 -20.85 -6.73 1.84
CA GLN A 92 -20.75 -8.06 1.28
C GLN A 92 -19.75 -8.91 2.07
N ARG A 93 -20.05 -10.20 2.29
CA ARG A 93 -19.25 -11.09 3.14
C ARG A 93 -19.16 -12.50 2.57
N GLU A 94 -18.81 -12.59 1.30
CA GLU A 94 -18.68 -13.86 0.57
C GLU A 94 -17.31 -14.53 0.83
N GLY A 95 -16.26 -13.72 1.11
CA GLY A 95 -14.92 -14.22 1.37
C GLY A 95 -14.73 -14.68 2.82
N ASP A 96 -14.16 -15.88 3.00
CA ASP A 96 -13.67 -16.39 4.29
C ASP A 96 -12.16 -16.52 4.28
N ARG A 97 -11.51 -15.77 5.15
CA ARG A 97 -10.04 -15.79 5.35
C ARG A 97 -9.49 -17.20 5.62
N LYS A 98 -10.30 -18.14 6.11
CA LYS A 98 -9.86 -19.51 6.35
C LYS A 98 -9.45 -20.24 5.07
N ASN A 99 -9.99 -19.81 3.95
CA ASN A 99 -9.71 -20.38 2.64
C ASN A 99 -8.52 -19.71 1.94
N SER A 100 -7.96 -18.64 2.53
CA SER A 100 -6.88 -17.87 1.91
C SER A 100 -5.51 -18.24 2.50
N TYR A 101 -4.53 -18.34 1.63
CA TYR A 101 -3.15 -18.72 1.97
C TYR A 101 -2.17 -17.74 1.35
N PHE A 102 -1.05 -17.47 2.05
CA PHE A 102 0.03 -16.67 1.49
C PHE A 102 0.67 -17.38 0.30
N VAL A 103 0.87 -16.64 -0.78
CA VAL A 103 1.37 -17.15 -2.05
C VAL A 103 2.47 -16.24 -2.58
N GLU A 104 3.54 -16.85 -3.08
CA GLU A 104 4.55 -16.14 -3.85
C GLU A 104 3.94 -15.66 -5.17
N ASP A 105 4.27 -14.44 -5.59
CA ASP A 105 3.66 -13.86 -6.79
C ASP A 105 4.45 -14.23 -8.04
N GLU A 106 3.90 -15.13 -8.84
CA GLU A 106 4.54 -15.61 -10.06
C GLU A 106 4.60 -14.56 -11.18
N ALA A 107 3.83 -13.48 -11.08
CA ALA A 107 3.94 -12.34 -12.00
C ALA A 107 5.29 -11.61 -11.85
N ILE A 108 5.95 -11.75 -10.70
CA ILE A 108 7.28 -11.21 -10.46
C ILE A 108 8.35 -12.24 -10.86
N PRO A 109 9.37 -11.86 -11.65
CA PRO A 109 10.49 -12.78 -11.94
C PRO A 109 11.12 -13.34 -10.67
N GLU A 110 11.45 -14.64 -10.67
CA GLU A 110 11.86 -15.39 -9.46
C GLU A 110 12.97 -14.70 -8.67
N ILE A 111 13.97 -14.16 -9.35
CA ILE A 111 15.12 -13.47 -8.74
C ILE A 111 14.74 -12.21 -7.94
N PHE A 112 13.52 -11.69 -8.12
CA PHE A 112 13.00 -10.49 -7.44
C PHE A 112 11.82 -10.79 -6.52
N ARG A 113 11.42 -12.06 -6.39
CA ARG A 113 10.28 -12.42 -5.53
C ARG A 113 10.63 -12.31 -4.06
N SER A 114 9.70 -11.83 -3.27
CA SER A 114 9.58 -12.14 -1.85
C SER A 114 9.10 -13.58 -1.74
N LYS A 115 9.74 -14.39 -0.91
CA LYS A 115 9.47 -15.83 -0.76
C LYS A 115 8.88 -16.13 0.61
N LEU A 116 8.07 -17.16 0.70
CA LEU A 116 7.52 -17.63 1.99
C LEU A 116 8.62 -18.01 2.97
N ALA A 117 9.72 -18.56 2.44
CA ALA A 117 10.90 -18.93 3.22
C ALA A 117 11.60 -17.75 3.88
N ASP A 118 11.52 -16.55 3.29
CA ASP A 118 12.13 -15.33 3.85
C ASP A 118 11.54 -14.96 5.22
N TYR A 119 10.24 -15.24 5.39
CA TYR A 119 9.52 -14.94 6.63
C TYR A 119 9.63 -16.04 7.69
N PHE A 120 10.13 -17.23 7.31
CA PHE A 120 10.21 -18.35 8.24
C PHE A 120 11.23 -18.07 9.35
N ARG A 121 10.74 -18.01 10.61
CA ARG A 121 11.56 -17.68 11.80
C ARG A 121 12.29 -16.35 11.73
N SER A 122 11.80 -15.41 10.93
CA SER A 122 12.37 -14.07 10.78
C SER A 122 12.13 -13.17 11.99
N GLY A 123 11.19 -13.50 12.87
CA GLY A 123 10.72 -12.61 13.94
C GLY A 123 9.65 -11.61 13.53
N TYR A 124 9.34 -11.54 12.23
CA TYR A 124 8.33 -10.63 11.68
C TYR A 124 7.09 -11.38 11.18
N ASP A 125 5.95 -10.71 11.30
CA ASP A 125 4.71 -11.15 10.67
C ASP A 125 4.71 -10.83 9.17
N ARG A 126 3.94 -11.61 8.41
CA ARG A 126 3.55 -11.27 7.04
C ARG A 126 2.42 -10.24 7.11
N GLY A 127 2.79 -8.96 7.18
CA GLY A 127 1.84 -7.86 7.35
C GLY A 127 1.24 -7.42 6.03
N HIS A 128 -0.09 -7.43 5.96
CA HIS A 128 -0.84 -6.97 4.80
C HIS A 128 -0.74 -5.44 4.64
N GLN A 129 -0.63 -4.95 3.40
CA GLN A 129 -0.79 -3.54 3.10
C GLN A 129 -2.26 -3.22 2.79
N VAL A 130 -2.90 -3.98 1.91
CA VAL A 130 -4.36 -4.03 1.78
C VAL A 130 -4.89 -5.16 2.66
N PRO A 131 -5.71 -4.87 3.67
CA PRO A 131 -6.18 -5.88 4.61
C PRO A 131 -7.15 -6.86 3.96
N ALA A 132 -7.03 -8.15 4.26
CA ALA A 132 -8.02 -9.16 3.84
C ALA A 132 -9.44 -8.85 4.35
N ALA A 133 -9.55 -8.10 5.46
CA ALA A 133 -10.84 -7.72 6.03
C ALA A 133 -11.61 -6.72 5.16
N ASP A 134 -10.94 -6.00 4.26
CA ASP A 134 -11.54 -4.99 3.39
C ASP A 134 -12.02 -5.61 2.07
N MET A 135 -11.54 -6.83 1.76
CA MET A 135 -11.79 -7.56 0.52
C MET A 135 -12.76 -8.74 0.71
N LYS A 136 -13.69 -8.65 1.67
CA LYS A 136 -14.65 -9.72 1.99
C LYS A 136 -15.79 -9.87 0.98
N PHE A 137 -15.92 -8.96 0.04
CA PHE A 137 -17.01 -8.98 -0.93
C PHE A 137 -16.90 -10.14 -1.94
N SER A 138 -15.72 -10.76 -2.09
CA SER A 138 -15.55 -12.03 -2.79
C SER A 138 -14.36 -12.81 -2.24
N GLN A 139 -14.34 -14.14 -2.42
CA GLN A 139 -13.21 -14.98 -2.04
C GLN A 139 -11.97 -14.63 -2.87
N GLU A 140 -12.14 -14.41 -4.17
CA GLU A 140 -11.04 -14.04 -5.08
C GLU A 140 -10.37 -12.71 -4.68
N ALA A 141 -11.16 -11.69 -4.34
CA ALA A 141 -10.64 -10.43 -3.86
C ALA A 141 -9.86 -10.61 -2.55
N MET A 142 -10.37 -11.43 -1.64
CA MET A 142 -9.67 -11.75 -0.39
C MET A 142 -8.37 -12.50 -0.64
N ASP A 143 -8.39 -13.54 -1.49
CA ASP A 143 -7.22 -14.36 -1.81
C ASP A 143 -6.12 -13.51 -2.45
N SER A 144 -6.50 -12.54 -3.29
CA SER A 144 -5.56 -11.61 -3.92
C SER A 144 -4.74 -10.79 -2.92
N THR A 145 -5.25 -10.55 -1.71
CA THR A 145 -4.50 -9.85 -0.66
C THR A 145 -3.35 -10.67 -0.07
N PHE A 146 -3.32 -11.98 -0.30
CA PHE A 146 -2.31 -12.90 0.26
C PHE A 146 -1.10 -13.12 -0.65
N TYR A 147 -1.05 -12.51 -1.85
CA TYR A 147 0.17 -12.46 -2.63
C TYR A 147 1.25 -11.68 -1.88
N LEU A 148 2.48 -12.19 -1.89
CA LEU A 148 3.60 -11.54 -1.19
C LEU A 148 3.95 -10.15 -1.75
N THR A 149 3.43 -9.79 -2.91
CA THR A 149 3.48 -8.41 -3.45
C THR A 149 2.58 -7.41 -2.71
N ASN A 150 1.70 -7.90 -1.83
CA ASN A 150 0.90 -7.08 -0.91
C ASN A 150 1.41 -7.15 0.54
N ILE A 151 2.54 -7.80 0.80
CA ILE A 151 3.02 -8.15 2.14
C ILE A 151 4.35 -7.48 2.43
N SER A 152 4.51 -7.01 3.65
CA SER A 152 5.78 -6.51 4.19
C SER A 152 6.07 -7.13 5.55
N PRO A 153 7.37 -7.25 5.95
CA PRO A 153 7.72 -7.62 7.31
C PRO A 153 7.25 -6.59 8.31
N GLN A 154 6.37 -6.98 9.23
CA GLN A 154 5.83 -6.12 10.28
C GLN A 154 6.11 -6.72 11.66
N VAL A 155 6.42 -5.87 12.65
CA VAL A 155 6.43 -6.27 14.06
C VAL A 155 5.05 -6.84 14.41
N GLY A 156 5.01 -8.04 14.98
CA GLY A 156 3.75 -8.77 15.19
C GLY A 156 2.95 -8.18 16.35
N GLU A 157 3.44 -8.41 17.58
CA GLU A 157 2.80 -7.95 18.81
C GLU A 157 2.98 -6.43 18.98
N GLY A 158 1.90 -5.75 19.31
CA GLY A 158 1.87 -4.30 19.52
C GLY A 158 1.80 -3.49 18.21
N PHE A 159 2.02 -4.10 17.03
CA PHE A 159 1.87 -3.41 15.76
C PHE A 159 0.90 -4.11 14.80
N ASN A 160 1.34 -5.11 14.03
CA ASN A 160 0.52 -5.76 12.99
C ASN A 160 -0.78 -6.36 13.56
N ARG A 161 -0.71 -7.01 14.72
CA ARG A 161 -1.85 -7.67 15.37
C ARG A 161 -2.66 -6.74 16.26
N ASP A 162 -2.18 -5.54 16.50
CA ASP A 162 -2.74 -4.57 17.45
C ASP A 162 -2.97 -3.20 16.78
N TYR A 163 -2.05 -2.25 16.97
CA TYR A 163 -2.25 -0.85 16.58
C TYR A 163 -2.56 -0.67 15.09
N TRP A 164 -1.82 -1.38 14.21
CA TRP A 164 -2.05 -1.34 12.77
C TRP A 164 -3.42 -1.88 12.39
N ALA A 165 -3.83 -3.03 12.99
CA ALA A 165 -5.16 -3.60 12.76
C ALA A 165 -6.29 -2.67 13.27
N HIS A 166 -6.05 -1.89 14.34
CA HIS A 166 -7.00 -0.88 14.82
C HIS A 166 -7.10 0.32 13.86
N LEU A 167 -5.97 0.75 13.26
CA LEU A 167 -5.97 1.79 12.22
C LEU A 167 -6.73 1.32 10.98
N GLU A 168 -6.54 0.09 10.54
CA GLU A 168 -7.32 -0.51 9.44
C GLU A 168 -8.82 -0.52 9.75
N TYR A 169 -9.18 -0.88 10.99
CA TYR A 169 -10.56 -0.83 11.44
C TYR A 169 -11.12 0.61 11.45
N PHE A 170 -10.32 1.59 11.83
CA PHE A 170 -10.69 3.01 11.73
C PHE A 170 -10.98 3.40 10.28
N CYS A 171 -10.11 3.03 9.33
CA CYS A 171 -10.31 3.31 7.89
C CYS A 171 -11.65 2.75 7.39
N ARG A 172 -11.96 1.49 7.72
CA ARG A 172 -13.28 0.88 7.39
C ARG A 172 -14.44 1.64 8.01
N GLY A 173 -14.26 2.09 9.24
CA GLY A 173 -15.27 2.86 9.98
C GLY A 173 -15.68 4.16 9.29
N LEU A 174 -14.80 4.76 8.49
CA LEU A 174 -15.07 6.01 7.78
C LEU A 174 -16.18 5.87 6.74
N THR A 175 -16.40 4.67 6.18
CA THR A 175 -17.50 4.43 5.22
C THR A 175 -18.89 4.60 5.81
N LYS A 176 -19.01 4.72 7.14
CA LYS A 176 -20.28 5.09 7.79
C LYS A 176 -20.63 6.56 7.58
N LYS A 177 -19.65 7.41 7.28
CA LYS A 177 -19.80 8.86 7.12
C LYS A 177 -19.51 9.33 5.69
N TYR A 178 -18.74 8.55 4.95
CA TYR A 178 -18.28 8.84 3.59
C TYR A 178 -18.67 7.72 2.65
N ASP A 179 -19.14 8.05 1.46
CA ASP A 179 -19.58 7.09 0.46
C ASP A 179 -18.41 6.38 -0.23
N SER A 180 -17.23 7.00 -0.15
CA SER A 180 -16.03 6.52 -0.80
C SER A 180 -14.81 6.83 0.06
N VAL A 181 -14.04 5.80 0.39
CA VAL A 181 -12.78 5.91 1.14
C VAL A 181 -11.69 5.22 0.34
N ARG A 182 -10.69 5.98 -0.07
CA ARG A 182 -9.47 5.44 -0.69
C ARG A 182 -8.35 5.49 0.30
N VAL A 183 -7.58 4.41 0.39
CA VAL A 183 -6.41 4.34 1.25
C VAL A 183 -5.20 3.95 0.42
N VAL A 184 -4.16 4.78 0.46
CA VAL A 184 -2.85 4.44 -0.08
C VAL A 184 -1.97 4.02 1.09
N THR A 185 -1.41 2.83 1.01
CA THR A 185 -0.57 2.25 2.06
C THR A 185 0.79 1.87 1.49
N GLY A 186 1.84 2.04 2.25
CA GLY A 186 3.16 1.55 1.84
C GLY A 186 4.19 1.63 2.95
N PRO A 187 5.34 0.97 2.72
CA PRO A 187 6.49 1.01 3.60
C PRO A 187 7.31 2.29 3.43
N LEU A 188 8.05 2.64 4.47
CA LEU A 188 9.02 3.72 4.48
C LEU A 188 10.32 3.27 5.13
N TYR A 189 11.42 3.87 4.68
CA TYR A 189 12.77 3.70 5.22
C TYR A 189 13.29 5.07 5.63
N LEU A 190 12.88 5.52 6.83
CA LEU A 190 13.14 6.88 7.27
C LEU A 190 14.53 7.02 7.90
N PRO A 191 15.21 8.15 7.65
CA PRO A 191 16.49 8.42 8.28
C PRO A 191 16.32 8.70 9.77
N LYS A 192 17.25 8.16 10.57
CA LYS A 192 17.40 8.44 12.00
C LYS A 192 18.70 9.19 12.24
N TRP A 193 18.66 10.18 13.12
CA TRP A 193 19.87 10.89 13.54
C TRP A 193 20.78 9.98 14.36
N ASP A 194 22.03 9.87 13.94
CA ASP A 194 23.09 9.18 14.68
C ASP A 194 23.88 10.22 15.49
N PRO A 195 23.76 10.23 16.83
CA PRO A 195 24.41 11.24 17.66
C PRO A 195 25.93 11.06 17.74
N ILE A 196 26.45 9.87 17.48
CA ILE A 196 27.88 9.56 17.50
C ILE A 196 28.55 10.10 16.24
N GLU A 197 27.99 9.73 15.07
CA GLU A 197 28.54 10.16 13.80
C GLU A 197 28.01 11.52 13.33
N LYS A 198 27.08 12.12 14.09
CA LYS A 198 26.45 13.43 13.80
C LYS A 198 25.91 13.55 12.39
N LYS A 199 25.20 12.51 11.93
CA LYS A 199 24.58 12.46 10.60
C LYS A 199 23.28 11.66 10.62
N HIS A 200 22.45 11.87 9.60
CA HIS A 200 21.28 11.03 9.39
C HIS A 200 21.68 9.76 8.65
N LYS A 201 21.16 8.62 9.13
CA LYS A 201 21.35 7.29 8.52
C LYS A 201 20.04 6.62 8.32
N VAL A 202 19.92 5.89 7.23
CA VAL A 202 18.86 4.89 7.05
C VAL A 202 19.46 3.52 7.34
N THR A 203 18.92 2.83 8.34
CA THR A 203 19.31 1.47 8.69
C THR A 203 18.06 0.62 8.77
N TYR A 204 18.08 -0.53 8.14
CA TYR A 204 16.98 -1.51 8.19
C TYR A 204 17.53 -2.93 8.15
N GLU A 205 16.79 -3.85 8.71
CA GLU A 205 17.09 -5.26 8.65
C GLU A 205 16.68 -5.86 7.29
N VAL A 206 17.27 -6.99 6.93
CA VAL A 206 16.91 -7.75 5.74
C VAL A 206 16.68 -9.20 6.17
N ILE A 207 15.47 -9.70 5.95
CA ILE A 207 15.11 -11.08 6.28
C ILE A 207 15.31 -12.00 5.07
N GLY A 208 15.34 -13.32 5.34
CA GLY A 208 15.60 -14.37 4.35
C GLY A 208 17.00 -14.96 4.49
N ASN A 209 17.18 -16.13 3.90
CA ASN A 209 18.48 -16.80 3.79
C ASN A 209 18.62 -17.44 2.39
N PRO A 210 19.42 -16.83 1.48
CA PRO A 210 20.20 -15.59 1.66
C PRO A 210 19.30 -14.36 1.91
N PRO A 211 19.86 -13.24 2.46
CA PRO A 211 19.09 -12.02 2.72
C PRO A 211 18.35 -11.53 1.46
N ASN A 212 17.04 -11.28 1.57
CA ASN A 212 16.19 -11.00 0.41
C ASN A 212 15.21 -9.84 0.62
N VAL A 213 14.44 -9.82 1.72
CA VAL A 213 13.35 -8.86 1.93
C VAL A 213 13.75 -7.82 2.96
N ALA A 214 13.75 -6.54 2.56
CA ALA A 214 14.03 -5.44 3.46
C ALA A 214 12.89 -5.24 4.47
N VAL A 215 13.23 -5.00 5.73
CA VAL A 215 12.26 -4.70 6.80
C VAL A 215 12.05 -3.19 6.84
N PRO A 216 10.85 -2.68 6.57
CA PRO A 216 10.56 -1.25 6.63
C PRO A 216 10.75 -0.71 8.04
N THR A 217 11.26 0.52 8.15
CA THR A 217 11.36 1.22 9.44
C THR A 217 10.02 1.80 9.88
N HIS A 218 9.17 2.16 8.91
CA HIS A 218 7.84 2.75 9.12
C HIS A 218 6.88 2.28 8.04
N PHE A 219 5.59 2.54 8.29
CA PHE A 219 4.52 2.39 7.31
C PHE A 219 3.67 3.65 7.28
N PHE A 220 3.11 3.94 6.12
CA PHE A 220 2.18 5.06 5.98
C PHE A 220 0.79 4.58 5.53
N LYS A 221 -0.23 5.35 5.91
CA LYS A 221 -1.56 5.34 5.29
C LYS A 221 -1.96 6.77 4.94
N LEU A 222 -2.24 7.00 3.66
CA LEU A 222 -2.91 8.22 3.18
C LEU A 222 -4.37 7.87 2.95
N ILE A 223 -5.25 8.55 3.66
CA ILE A 223 -6.70 8.33 3.62
C ILE A 223 -7.34 9.49 2.87
N VAL A 224 -8.15 9.16 1.88
CA VAL A 224 -8.95 10.11 1.09
C VAL A 224 -10.41 9.70 1.18
N ALA A 225 -11.18 10.43 1.98
CA ALA A 225 -12.59 10.18 2.21
C ALA A 225 -13.45 11.20 1.45
N GLU A 226 -14.41 10.72 0.68
CA GLU A 226 -15.24 11.54 -0.20
C GLU A 226 -16.72 11.39 0.15
N LYS A 227 -17.42 12.52 0.30
CA LYS A 227 -18.88 12.60 0.37
C LYS A 227 -19.48 12.83 -1.02
N PRO A 228 -20.76 12.55 -1.22
CA PRO A 228 -21.45 12.89 -2.45
C PRO A 228 -21.32 14.39 -2.74
N LYS A 229 -21.21 14.72 -4.01
CA LYS A 229 -21.30 16.13 -4.41
C LYS A 229 -22.73 16.62 -4.19
N THR A 230 -22.87 17.66 -3.40
CA THR A 230 -24.14 18.39 -3.28
C THR A 230 -24.01 19.72 -4.02
N ASN A 231 -25.13 20.30 -4.48
CA ASN A 231 -25.15 21.55 -5.23
C ASN A 231 -24.46 22.71 -4.47
N ASN A 232 -24.29 22.58 -3.16
CA ASN A 232 -23.75 23.62 -2.28
C ASN A 232 -22.34 23.33 -1.76
N SER A 233 -21.69 22.20 -2.12
CA SER A 233 -20.37 21.84 -1.61
C SER A 233 -19.41 21.49 -2.73
N THR A 234 -18.41 22.36 -2.93
CA THR A 234 -17.25 22.08 -3.80
C THR A 234 -16.16 21.28 -3.09
N ASN A 235 -16.15 21.27 -1.74
CA ASN A 235 -15.14 20.64 -0.90
C ASN A 235 -15.73 19.42 -0.19
N ASN A 236 -15.82 18.32 -0.92
CA ASN A 236 -16.37 17.07 -0.42
C ASN A 236 -15.30 16.01 -0.05
N ILE A 237 -14.03 16.39 -0.10
CA ILE A 237 -12.89 15.49 0.12
C ILE A 237 -12.21 15.84 1.44
N ALA A 238 -12.08 14.86 2.31
CA ALA A 238 -11.31 14.94 3.55
C ALA A 238 -10.09 14.03 3.48
N VAL A 239 -8.94 14.52 3.94
CA VAL A 239 -7.63 13.84 3.79
C VAL A 239 -6.92 13.80 5.13
N ALA A 240 -6.28 12.68 5.43
CA ALA A 240 -5.29 12.55 6.49
C ALA A 240 -4.17 11.62 6.04
N ALA A 241 -2.96 11.88 6.50
CA ALA A 241 -1.81 11.01 6.29
C ALA A 241 -1.20 10.65 7.64
N PHE A 242 -0.94 9.36 7.86
CA PHE A 242 -0.34 8.83 9.07
C PHE A 242 0.94 8.08 8.74
N VAL A 243 1.98 8.28 9.55
CA VAL A 243 3.26 7.56 9.47
C VAL A 243 3.54 6.92 10.82
N LEU A 244 3.56 5.60 10.86
CA LEU A 244 3.74 4.83 12.08
C LEU A 244 5.07 4.08 12.03
N PRO A 245 5.83 4.01 13.15
CA PRO A 245 7.01 3.15 13.21
C PRO A 245 6.62 1.67 13.10
N ASN A 246 7.46 0.89 12.45
CA ASN A 246 7.34 -0.57 12.46
C ASN A 246 7.88 -1.13 13.78
N ASP A 247 7.20 -0.82 14.85
CA ASP A 247 7.57 -1.15 16.22
C ASP A 247 6.32 -1.30 17.08
N ARG A 248 6.49 -1.80 18.29
CA ARG A 248 5.41 -1.89 19.27
C ARG A 248 4.88 -0.49 19.63
N ILE A 249 3.60 -0.25 19.43
CA ILE A 249 2.90 0.99 19.77
C ILE A 249 1.88 0.67 20.86
N PRO A 250 1.92 1.36 22.00
CA PRO A 250 0.87 1.25 23.03
C PRO A 250 -0.49 1.69 22.46
N ASN A 251 -1.55 0.95 22.79
CA ASN A 251 -2.89 1.24 22.26
C ASN A 251 -3.47 2.58 22.77
N GLU A 252 -2.89 3.14 23.83
CA GLU A 252 -3.24 4.45 24.40
C GLU A 252 -2.67 5.62 23.60
N THR A 253 -1.68 5.36 22.71
CA THR A 253 -1.09 6.38 21.85
C THR A 253 -2.17 6.94 20.91
N LYS A 254 -2.27 8.24 20.85
CA LYS A 254 -3.26 8.88 19.98
C LYS A 254 -2.90 8.71 18.51
N LEU A 255 -3.86 8.37 17.67
CA LEU A 255 -3.62 8.27 16.23
C LEU A 255 -3.13 9.60 15.64
N THR A 256 -3.58 10.72 16.17
CA THR A 256 -3.15 12.06 15.75
C THR A 256 -1.67 12.35 16.02
N ASP A 257 -1.00 11.60 16.91
CA ASP A 257 0.43 11.75 17.15
C ASP A 257 1.28 11.25 15.96
N PHE A 258 0.67 10.46 15.08
CA PHE A 258 1.27 9.95 13.84
C PHE A 258 0.81 10.69 12.59
N GLU A 259 -0.06 11.71 12.74
CA GLU A 259 -0.52 12.49 11.61
C GLU A 259 0.60 13.38 11.08
N VAL A 260 0.77 13.38 9.76
CA VAL A 260 1.77 14.19 9.07
C VAL A 260 1.10 14.98 7.94
N PRO A 261 1.63 16.14 7.56
CA PRO A 261 1.19 16.84 6.36
C PRO A 261 1.41 15.97 5.11
N VAL A 262 0.49 16.04 4.14
CA VAL A 262 0.59 15.26 2.89
C VAL A 262 1.90 15.54 2.15
N ASN A 263 2.34 16.79 2.08
CA ASN A 263 3.60 17.17 1.44
C ASN A 263 4.85 16.57 2.16
N ALA A 264 4.79 16.38 3.48
CA ALA A 264 5.85 15.70 4.21
C ALA A 264 5.88 14.20 3.87
N LEU A 265 4.70 13.57 3.72
CA LEU A 265 4.59 12.20 3.23
C LEU A 265 5.11 12.07 1.80
N GLU A 266 4.72 12.96 0.88
CA GLU A 266 5.21 13.01 -0.50
C GLU A 266 6.74 13.10 -0.55
N ARG A 267 7.32 13.98 0.26
CA ARG A 267 8.77 14.12 0.36
C ARG A 267 9.45 12.84 0.85
N SER A 268 8.82 12.12 1.79
CA SER A 268 9.39 10.91 2.38
C SER A 268 9.25 9.68 1.49
N THR A 269 8.17 9.62 0.70
CA THR A 269 7.86 8.51 -0.19
C THR A 269 8.46 8.69 -1.60
N GLY A 270 8.66 9.94 -2.05
CA GLY A 270 8.94 10.24 -3.45
C GLY A 270 7.72 10.08 -4.37
N LEU A 271 6.52 10.01 -3.79
CA LEU A 271 5.24 9.87 -4.51
C LEU A 271 4.53 11.22 -4.57
N GLU A 272 3.76 11.46 -5.61
CA GLU A 272 2.84 12.61 -5.71
C GLU A 272 1.42 12.14 -5.42
N PHE A 273 0.83 12.65 -4.36
CA PHE A 273 -0.54 12.33 -4.00
C PHE A 273 -1.50 13.46 -4.38
N LEU A 274 -2.73 13.08 -4.70
CA LEU A 274 -3.83 14.03 -4.92
C LEU A 274 -3.54 15.12 -5.96
N LYS A 275 -2.71 14.84 -6.96
CA LYS A 275 -2.33 15.79 -8.02
C LYS A 275 -3.54 16.46 -8.70
N ASN A 276 -4.65 15.72 -8.80
CA ASN A 276 -5.88 16.21 -9.43
C ASN A 276 -6.83 16.93 -8.45
N VAL A 277 -6.42 17.11 -7.19
CA VAL A 277 -7.22 17.76 -6.14
C VAL A 277 -6.44 18.94 -5.57
N PRO A 278 -6.77 20.17 -5.89
CA PRO A 278 -6.12 21.36 -5.31
C PRO A 278 -6.19 21.33 -3.77
N GLU A 279 -5.13 21.77 -3.11
CA GLU A 279 -5.06 21.76 -1.64
C GLU A 279 -6.22 22.49 -0.97
N LYS A 280 -6.64 23.63 -1.53
CA LYS A 280 -7.81 24.41 -1.07
C LYS A 280 -9.15 23.65 -1.10
N GLN A 281 -9.21 22.52 -1.81
CA GLN A 281 -10.40 21.66 -1.88
C GLN A 281 -10.32 20.47 -0.92
N ARG A 282 -9.22 20.35 -0.17
CA ARG A 282 -8.99 19.28 0.80
C ARG A 282 -9.34 19.78 2.19
N LYS A 283 -10.22 19.07 2.87
CA LYS A 283 -10.45 19.26 4.31
C LYS A 283 -9.54 18.35 5.08
N LYS A 284 -9.17 18.70 6.30
CA LYS A 284 -8.46 17.79 7.19
C LYS A 284 -9.44 16.77 7.76
N LEU A 285 -9.14 15.48 7.59
CA LEU A 285 -10.02 14.40 8.02
C LEU A 285 -10.26 14.44 9.53
N CYS A 286 -9.22 14.70 10.31
CA CYS A 286 -9.30 14.71 11.77
C CYS A 286 -10.01 15.94 12.36
N GLU A 287 -10.34 16.95 11.52
CA GLU A 287 -11.27 18.03 11.87
C GLU A 287 -12.73 17.65 11.57
N GLU A 288 -12.96 16.72 10.64
CA GLU A 288 -14.28 16.24 10.23
C GLU A 288 -14.77 15.04 11.05
N VAL A 289 -13.84 14.20 11.54
CA VAL A 289 -14.12 13.00 12.35
C VAL A 289 -13.16 12.93 13.53
N ASN A 290 -13.56 12.20 14.57
CA ASN A 290 -12.64 11.87 15.66
C ASN A 290 -11.62 10.83 15.17
N CYS A 291 -10.37 11.25 14.93
CA CYS A 291 -9.25 10.40 14.56
C CYS A 291 -8.72 9.65 15.78
N GLN A 292 -9.46 8.65 16.23
CA GLN A 292 -9.11 7.81 17.35
C GLN A 292 -9.29 6.34 16.96
N ILE A 293 -8.30 5.52 17.28
CA ILE A 293 -8.45 4.07 17.15
C ILE A 293 -9.44 3.55 18.20
N VAL A 294 -10.17 2.51 17.83
CA VAL A 294 -11.00 1.75 18.75
C VAL A 294 -10.29 0.44 19.04
N VAL A 295 -9.78 0.32 20.27
CA VAL A 295 -9.08 -0.89 20.68
C VAL A 295 -10.05 -2.06 20.71
N ARG A 296 -9.73 -3.10 19.95
CA ARG A 296 -10.50 -4.34 19.88
C ARG A 296 -9.61 -5.53 20.20
N ASP A 297 -10.14 -6.46 20.94
CA ASP A 297 -9.47 -7.74 21.16
C ASP A 297 -9.64 -8.64 19.92
N PHE A 298 -8.72 -8.49 18.97
CA PHE A 298 -8.68 -9.34 17.77
C PHE A 298 -8.23 -10.78 18.11
N SER A 299 -7.60 -11.00 19.26
CA SER A 299 -7.11 -12.32 19.69
C SER A 299 -8.26 -13.30 19.91
N LYS A 300 -9.41 -12.82 20.35
CA LYS A 300 -10.63 -13.65 20.50
C LYS A 300 -11.13 -14.19 19.17
N PHE A 301 -10.86 -13.49 18.06
CA PHE A 301 -11.21 -13.93 16.71
C PHE A 301 -10.12 -14.83 16.09
N ALA A 302 -8.86 -14.73 16.55
CA ALA A 302 -7.74 -15.54 16.08
C ALA A 302 -7.66 -16.89 16.83
N ASN A 303 -7.94 -16.92 18.14
CA ASN A 303 -7.80 -18.12 18.98
C ASN A 303 -8.80 -19.25 18.69
N ASN A 304 -9.89 -18.98 17.98
CA ASN A 304 -10.70 -20.05 17.43
C ASN A 304 -10.04 -20.82 16.25
N LYS A 305 -8.83 -20.46 15.84
CA LYS A 305 -8.16 -20.97 14.62
C LYS A 305 -6.83 -21.68 14.83
N ASN A 306 -6.31 -21.76 16.06
CA ASN A 306 -5.07 -22.52 16.32
C ASN A 306 -5.27 -24.04 16.42
N LYS A 307 -6.39 -24.57 15.92
CA LYS A 307 -6.55 -25.99 15.68
C LYS A 307 -6.19 -26.29 14.22
N MET A 308 -5.02 -26.92 14.05
CA MET A 308 -4.52 -27.67 12.90
C MET A 308 -4.04 -26.85 11.69
N LEU A 309 -2.76 -26.54 11.71
CA LEU A 309 -1.98 -26.55 10.45
C LEU A 309 -1.89 -28.01 9.96
N PRO A 310 -2.20 -28.30 8.70
CA PRO A 310 -1.89 -29.61 8.15
C PRO A 310 -0.36 -29.82 8.17
N PRO A 311 0.12 -31.04 8.41
CA PRO A 311 1.55 -31.32 8.38
C PRO A 311 2.11 -31.00 6.98
N ALA A 312 3.31 -30.39 6.95
CA ALA A 312 4.00 -30.10 5.70
C ALA A 312 4.06 -31.37 4.82
N PRO A 313 3.87 -31.25 3.49
CA PRO A 313 4.01 -32.37 2.59
C PRO A 313 5.43 -32.94 2.71
N LYS A 314 5.52 -34.23 2.97
CA LYS A 314 6.81 -34.94 2.95
C LYS A 314 7.35 -34.88 1.53
N VAL A 315 8.44 -34.16 1.36
CA VAL A 315 9.25 -34.23 0.14
C VAL A 315 9.77 -35.67 0.04
N LYS A 316 9.40 -36.34 -1.04
CA LYS A 316 10.03 -37.61 -1.45
C LYS A 316 11.26 -37.28 -2.27
#